data_5cca4ee6210ca4b0948f601b12b69fad
#
_entry.id   5cca4ee6210ca4b0948f601b12b69fad
#
_cell.length_a   1.000
_cell.length_b   1.000
_cell.length_c   1.000
_cell.angle_alpha   90.00
_cell.angle_beta   90.00
_cell.angle_gamma   90.00
#
_symmetry.space_group_name_H-M   'P 1'
#
loop_
_entity.id
_entity.type
_entity.pdbx_description
1 polymer ?
#
loop_
_entity_poly.entity_id
_entity_poly.type
_entity_poly.pdbx_seq_one_letter_code
_entity_poly.pdbx_strand_id
1 'polypeptide(L)' 'MIVYNRLWQTLKEKNISQYSLVKDYGVDKAQLHRLRHNMVVKTITIDNLCHILQCDVEDIMQYVEDENEIEQ' A
#
# COMPACT_ATOMS: atom_id res chain seq x y z
N MET A 1 4.39 12.98 -4.85
CA MET A 1 4.83 11.58 -4.81
C MET A 1 3.70 10.66 -4.37
N ILE A 2 3.76 9.43 -4.75
CA ILE A 2 2.78 8.43 -4.30
C ILE A 2 3.22 7.86 -2.97
N VAL A 3 2.30 7.80 -2.02
CA VAL A 3 2.55 7.20 -0.71
C VAL A 3 1.45 6.18 -0.42
N TYR A 4 1.74 5.23 0.47
CA TYR A 4 0.82 4.14 0.78
C TYR A 4 0.37 4.17 2.24
N ASN A 5 0.36 5.34 2.84
CA ASN A 5 0.04 5.49 4.26
C ASN A 5 -1.37 5.00 4.60
N ARG A 6 -2.30 5.15 3.66
CA ARG A 6 -3.68 4.72 3.89
C ARG A 6 -3.82 3.21 3.99
N LEU A 7 -2.92 2.47 3.34
CA LEU A 7 -2.93 1.01 3.42
C LEU A 7 -2.84 0.54 4.87
N TRP A 8 -1.94 1.16 5.64
CA TRP A 8 -1.73 0.74 7.02
C TRP A 8 -2.96 0.98 7.87
N GLN A 9 -3.64 2.07 7.65
CA GLN A 9 -4.88 2.38 8.34
C GLN A 9 -6.00 1.42 7.92
N THR A 10 -6.09 1.12 6.62
CA THR A 10 -7.09 0.19 6.11
C THR A 10 -6.90 -1.20 6.69
N LEU A 11 -5.64 -1.66 6.79
CA LEU A 11 -5.33 -2.94 7.44
C LEU A 11 -5.81 -2.95 8.88
N LYS A 12 -5.55 -1.87 9.59
CA LYS A 12 -5.96 -1.75 10.98
C LYS A 12 -7.48 -1.81 11.12
N GLU A 13 -8.20 -1.09 10.24
CA GLU A 13 -9.66 -1.09 10.25
C GLU A 13 -10.24 -2.46 9.92
N LYS A 14 -9.57 -3.20 9.03
CA LYS A 14 -10.00 -4.55 8.63
C LYS A 14 -9.49 -5.62 9.58
N ASN A 15 -8.66 -5.22 10.54
CA ASN A 15 -8.09 -6.14 11.53
C ASN A 15 -7.22 -7.22 10.88
N ILE A 16 -6.44 -6.82 9.86
CA ILE A 16 -5.53 -7.69 9.13
C ILE A 16 -4.12 -7.18 9.34
N SER A 17 -3.21 -8.08 9.76
CA SER A 17 -1.81 -7.71 9.98
C SER A 17 -1.01 -7.81 8.68
N GLN A 18 0.14 -7.14 8.64
CA GLN A 18 1.08 -7.28 7.53
C GLN A 18 1.56 -8.72 7.40
N TYR A 19 1.79 -9.38 8.53
CA TYR A 19 2.18 -10.78 8.56
C TYR A 19 1.12 -11.65 7.87
N SER A 20 -0.13 -11.39 8.16
CA SER A 20 -1.24 -12.13 7.59
C SER A 20 -1.34 -11.93 6.08
N LEU A 21 -1.04 -10.73 5.58
CA LEU A 21 -1.01 -10.47 4.15
C LEU A 21 -0.06 -11.43 3.43
N VAL A 22 1.11 -11.66 4.01
CA VAL A 22 2.10 -12.56 3.42
C VAL A 22 1.71 -14.02 3.62
N LYS A 23 1.38 -14.40 4.85
CA LYS A 23 1.15 -15.79 5.21
C LYS A 23 -0.16 -16.34 4.68
N ASP A 24 -1.24 -15.59 4.86
CA ASP A 24 -2.59 -16.09 4.56
C ASP A 24 -3.06 -15.71 3.16
N TYR A 25 -2.61 -14.57 2.66
CA TYR A 25 -3.09 -14.05 1.37
C TYR A 25 -2.04 -14.10 0.26
N GLY A 26 -0.83 -14.51 0.58
CA GLY A 26 0.21 -14.70 -0.43
C GLY A 26 0.80 -13.44 -1.04
N VAL A 27 0.71 -12.32 -0.34
CA VAL A 27 1.32 -11.07 -0.81
C VAL A 27 2.84 -11.21 -0.77
N ASP A 28 3.51 -10.82 -1.85
CA ASP A 28 4.96 -10.90 -1.97
C ASP A 28 5.63 -9.98 -0.94
N LYS A 29 6.55 -10.54 -0.17
CA LYS A 29 7.30 -9.78 0.83
C LYS A 29 8.05 -8.60 0.22
N ALA A 30 8.59 -8.77 -0.98
CA ALA A 30 9.33 -7.71 -1.65
C ALA A 30 8.41 -6.52 -1.98
N GLN A 31 7.19 -6.81 -2.41
CA GLN A 31 6.21 -5.76 -2.68
C GLN A 31 5.77 -5.08 -1.38
N LEU A 32 5.59 -5.85 -0.32
CA LEU A 32 5.22 -5.27 0.98
C LEU A 32 6.31 -4.34 1.49
N HIS A 33 7.58 -4.73 1.32
CA HIS A 33 8.71 -3.87 1.66
C HIS A 33 8.65 -2.55 0.89
N ARG A 34 8.38 -2.61 -0.41
CA ARG A 34 8.27 -1.41 -1.25
C ARG A 34 7.14 -0.51 -0.79
N LEU A 35 6.02 -1.10 -0.40
CA LEU A 35 4.89 -0.34 0.13
C LEU A 35 5.27 0.42 1.41
N ARG A 36 6.03 -0.22 2.30
CA ARG A 36 6.47 0.44 3.53
C ARG A 36 7.36 1.64 3.29
N HIS A 37 8.11 1.62 2.19
CA HIS A 37 9.09 2.66 1.88
C HIS A 37 8.64 3.58 0.75
N ASN A 38 7.37 3.53 0.39
CA ASN A 38 6.78 4.37 -0.65
C ASN A 38 7.54 4.25 -1.98
N MET A 39 7.96 3.03 -2.29
CA MET A 39 8.68 2.73 -3.53
C MET A 39 7.69 2.29 -4.60
N VAL A 40 8.16 2.20 -5.84
CA VAL A 40 7.33 1.75 -6.96
C VAL A 40 6.89 0.32 -6.73
N VAL A 41 5.59 0.07 -6.90
CA VAL A 41 5.03 -1.28 -6.87
C VAL A 41 4.27 -1.51 -8.17
N LYS A 42 4.06 -2.78 -8.48
CA LYS A 42 3.28 -3.15 -9.66
C LYS A 42 1.80 -2.90 -9.41
N THR A 43 1.10 -2.48 -10.44
CA THR A 43 -0.35 -2.26 -10.32
C THR A 43 -1.09 -3.54 -9.97
N ILE A 44 -0.58 -4.71 -10.38
CA ILE A 44 -1.17 -5.99 -9.99
C ILE A 44 -1.14 -6.17 -8.47
N THR A 45 -0.13 -5.63 -7.80
CA THR A 45 -0.06 -5.66 -6.34
C THR A 45 -1.19 -4.85 -5.73
N ILE A 46 -1.45 -3.67 -6.30
CA ILE A 46 -2.56 -2.81 -5.84
C ILE A 46 -3.90 -3.50 -6.11
N ASP A 47 -4.04 -4.10 -7.28
CA ASP A 47 -5.24 -4.84 -7.64
C ASP A 47 -5.54 -5.95 -6.63
N ASN A 48 -4.51 -6.74 -6.30
CA ASN A 48 -4.64 -7.84 -5.34
C ASN A 48 -5.01 -7.32 -3.95
N LEU A 49 -4.40 -6.22 -3.52
CA LEU A 49 -4.71 -5.63 -2.21
C LEU A 49 -6.15 -5.15 -2.14
N CYS A 50 -6.64 -4.52 -3.20
CA CYS A 50 -8.03 -4.08 -3.26
C CYS A 50 -8.98 -5.27 -3.14
N HIS A 51 -8.64 -6.38 -3.81
CA HIS A 51 -9.45 -7.59 -3.75
C HIS A 51 -9.42 -8.22 -2.36
N ILE A 52 -8.22 -8.36 -1.78
CA ILE A 52 -8.05 -8.96 -0.46
C ILE A 52 -8.78 -8.16 0.61
N LEU A 53 -8.63 -6.84 0.56
CA LEU A 53 -9.16 -5.96 1.60
C LEU A 53 -10.57 -5.48 1.30
N GLN A 54 -11.09 -5.78 0.10
CA GLN A 54 -12.41 -5.32 -0.35
C GLN A 54 -12.53 -3.82 -0.17
N CYS A 55 -11.59 -3.11 -0.79
CA CYS A 55 -11.50 -1.65 -0.70
C CYS A 55 -11.15 -1.05 -2.05
N ASP A 56 -11.15 0.27 -2.12
CA ASP A 56 -10.82 1.00 -3.34
C ASP A 56 -9.34 1.38 -3.35
N VAL A 57 -8.83 1.80 -4.52
CA VAL A 57 -7.44 2.21 -4.68
C VAL A 57 -7.08 3.34 -3.70
N GLU A 58 -7.98 4.27 -3.48
CA GLU A 58 -7.75 5.40 -2.57
C GLU A 58 -7.61 5.00 -1.10
N ASP A 59 -8.01 3.78 -0.76
CA ASP A 59 -7.82 3.25 0.59
C ASP A 59 -6.42 2.65 0.77
N ILE A 60 -5.64 2.59 -0.31
CA ILE A 60 -4.32 1.99 -0.31
C ILE A 60 -3.24 3.04 -0.59
N MET A 61 -3.46 3.88 -1.60
CA MET A 61 -2.45 4.82 -2.06
C MET A 61 -3.05 6.19 -2.31
N GLN A 62 -2.19 7.21 -2.23
CA GLN A 62 -2.60 8.57 -2.53
C GLN A 62 -1.41 9.36 -3.07
N TYR A 63 -1.73 10.41 -3.80
CA TYR A 63 -0.71 11.35 -4.23
C TYR A 63 -0.58 12.45 -3.18
N VAL A 64 0.65 12.77 -2.79
CA VAL A 64 0.92 13.92 -1.95
C VAL A 64 1.95 14.78 -2.66
N GLU A 65 1.83 16.08 -2.50
CA GLU A 65 2.75 17.01 -3.14
C GLU A 65 4.11 16.95 -2.45
N ASP A 66 5.16 16.89 -3.26
CA ASP A 66 6.52 16.87 -2.73
C ASP A 66 7.03 18.30 -2.67
N GLU A 67 7.05 18.87 -1.48
CA GLU A 67 7.47 20.24 -1.27
C GLU A 67 8.93 20.49 -1.67
N ASN A 68 9.75 19.46 -1.58
CA ASN A 68 11.17 19.57 -1.93
C ASN A 68 11.37 19.85 -3.42
N GLU A 69 10.48 19.38 -4.26
CA GLU A 69 10.55 19.63 -5.70
C GLU A 69 10.31 21.09 -6.04
N ILE A 70 9.50 21.77 -5.24
CA ILE A 70 9.14 23.14 -5.47
C ILE A 70 10.32 24.08 -5.24
N GLU A 71 11.18 23.75 -4.32
CA GLU A 71 12.32 24.57 -3.95
C GLU A 71 13.44 24.56 -4.98
N GLN A 72 13.38 23.66 -5.91
CA GLN A 72 14.40 23.53 -6.95
C GLN A 72 13.96 24.21 -8.24
#